data_77a8013f126651adb5935bb48d5504a3
#
_entry.id   77a8013f126651adb5935bb48d5504a3
#
_cell.length_a   1.000
_cell.length_b   1.000
_cell.length_c   1.000
_cell.angle_alpha   90.00
_cell.angle_beta   90.00
_cell.angle_gamma   90.00
#
_symmetry.space_group_name_H-M   'P 1'
#
loop_
_entity.id
_entity.type
_entity.pdbx_description
1 polymer ?
#
loop_
_entity_poly.entity_id
_entity_poly.type
_entity_poly.pdbx_seq_one_letter_code
_entity_poly.pdbx_strand_id
1 'polypeptide(L)'
;LATPMRVAIPLNHYEKITMKKSQLKTDEYADFYATYINTVTEEFTLTEELEISVHRLVKFVREIPMDKFDYRYAEGKWTIKDILQHLIDAERIFTYRALRFARNDKTELPGFEENDYVDEARANSRSIQDLLTELLVVRQATLTLFKTFNEEELLRKGIASNKPMSVRALGFTIIGHQNHHQRVFEERYL
;
A
#
# COMPACT_ATOMS: atom_id res chain seq x y z
N LEU A 1 33.67 -29.43 14.31
CA LEU A 1 32.55 -28.55 14.63
C LEU A 1 32.82 -27.19 14.01
N ALA A 2 32.16 -26.89 12.89
CA ALA A 2 32.32 -25.61 12.19
C ALA A 2 31.47 -24.54 12.90
N THR A 3 32.09 -23.45 13.32
CA THR A 3 31.43 -22.28 13.88
C THR A 3 30.55 -21.62 12.79
N PRO A 4 29.28 -21.33 13.03
CA PRO A 4 28.47 -20.65 12.03
C PRO A 4 29.01 -19.23 11.80
N MET A 5 29.34 -18.94 10.55
CA MET A 5 29.79 -17.64 10.10
C MET A 5 28.63 -16.65 10.27
N ARG A 6 28.71 -15.76 11.28
CA ARG A 6 27.80 -14.62 11.40
C ARG A 6 28.12 -13.66 10.28
N VAL A 7 27.29 -13.65 9.24
CA VAL A 7 27.30 -12.57 8.26
C VAL A 7 26.81 -11.33 8.99
N ALA A 8 27.72 -10.43 9.32
CA ALA A 8 27.36 -9.09 9.77
C ALA A 8 26.75 -8.37 8.57
N ILE A 9 25.44 -8.20 8.56
CA ILE A 9 24.75 -7.33 7.60
C ILE A 9 25.16 -5.91 8.00
N PRO A 10 25.91 -5.17 7.14
CA PRO A 10 26.26 -3.81 7.47
C PRO A 10 24.96 -3.00 7.64
N LEU A 11 24.87 -2.21 8.71
CA LEU A 11 23.81 -1.23 8.90
C LEU A 11 23.85 -0.28 7.71
N ASN A 12 22.89 -0.43 6.81
CA ASN A 12 22.80 0.34 5.57
C ASN A 12 22.70 1.83 5.89
N HIS A 13 23.62 2.60 5.36
CA HIS A 13 23.55 4.05 5.27
C HIS A 13 22.59 4.44 4.12
N TYR A 14 21.31 4.03 4.22
CA TYR A 14 20.30 4.66 3.38
C TYR A 14 20.09 6.07 3.91
N GLU A 15 20.25 7.07 3.06
CA GLU A 15 19.84 8.44 3.40
C GLU A 15 18.37 8.40 3.83
N LYS A 16 18.08 8.96 5.01
CA LYS A 16 16.73 8.94 5.55
C LYS A 16 15.83 9.76 4.62
N ILE A 17 14.87 9.10 3.97
CA ILE A 17 13.86 9.80 3.17
C ILE A 17 13.03 10.68 4.11
N THR A 18 13.22 12.01 4.00
CA THR A 18 12.50 12.99 4.83
C THR A 18 11.26 13.56 4.16
N MET A 19 10.84 12.96 3.05
CA MET A 19 9.77 13.45 2.19
C MET A 19 8.40 13.35 2.83
N LYS A 20 7.65 14.47 2.81
CA LYS A 20 6.28 14.60 3.32
C LYS A 20 5.28 14.77 2.16
N LYS A 21 4.00 14.52 2.44
CA LYS A 21 2.91 14.64 1.47
C LYS A 21 2.84 16.04 0.85
N SER A 22 3.02 17.10 1.65
CA SER A 22 3.00 18.50 1.20
C SER A 22 4.01 18.84 0.11
N GLN A 23 5.04 18.00 -0.08
CA GLN A 23 6.03 18.16 -1.14
C GLN A 23 5.59 17.59 -2.49
N LEU A 24 4.45 16.86 -2.55
CA LEU A 24 3.87 16.41 -3.81
C LEU A 24 3.35 17.59 -4.62
N LYS A 25 3.62 17.56 -5.92
CA LYS A 25 3.07 18.53 -6.86
C LYS A 25 1.83 17.95 -7.55
N THR A 26 0.92 18.83 -7.98
CA THR A 26 -0.33 18.43 -8.63
C THR A 26 -0.14 17.71 -9.97
N ASP A 27 1.02 17.86 -10.60
CA ASP A 27 1.37 17.17 -11.86
C ASP A 27 2.02 15.78 -11.64
N GLU A 28 2.09 15.31 -10.41
CA GLU A 28 2.68 14.01 -10.08
C GLU A 28 1.67 12.87 -10.01
N TYR A 29 0.40 13.17 -10.03
CA TYR A 29 -0.69 12.16 -9.98
C TYR A 29 -1.97 12.73 -10.59
N ALA A 30 -2.84 11.85 -11.09
CA ALA A 30 -4.14 12.25 -11.57
C ALA A 30 -5.11 12.57 -10.42
N ASP A 31 -6.07 13.46 -10.64
CA ASP A 31 -7.06 13.94 -9.63
C ASP A 31 -7.76 12.81 -8.88
N PHE A 32 -8.01 11.69 -9.54
CA PHE A 32 -8.58 10.50 -8.91
C PHE A 32 -7.79 10.07 -7.65
N TYR A 33 -6.46 10.12 -7.70
CA TYR A 33 -5.62 9.70 -6.57
C TYR A 33 -5.55 10.74 -5.45
N ALA A 34 -5.97 11.98 -5.71
CA ALA A 34 -6.05 13.01 -4.67
C ALA A 34 -6.97 12.58 -3.52
N THR A 35 -8.05 11.84 -3.82
CA THR A 35 -8.99 11.32 -2.80
C THR A 35 -8.31 10.41 -1.79
N TYR A 36 -7.32 9.64 -2.21
CA TYR A 36 -6.51 8.80 -1.33
C TYR A 36 -5.40 9.60 -0.64
N ILE A 37 -4.57 10.28 -1.42
CA ILE A 37 -3.40 11.02 -0.93
C ILE A 37 -3.80 12.04 0.14
N ASN A 38 -4.93 12.72 -0.01
CA ASN A 38 -5.40 13.71 0.95
C ASN A 38 -5.77 13.14 2.33
N THR A 39 -5.96 11.83 2.46
CA THR A 39 -6.20 11.17 3.75
C THR A 39 -4.92 10.97 4.57
N VAL A 40 -3.74 11.12 3.95
CA VAL A 40 -2.45 10.94 4.62
C VAL A 40 -2.12 12.17 5.46
N THR A 41 -1.57 11.97 6.65
CA THR A 41 -1.19 13.05 7.57
C THR A 41 0.09 13.77 7.10
N GLU A 42 0.35 14.97 7.64
CA GLU A 42 1.61 15.70 7.47
C GLU A 42 2.61 15.45 8.61
N GLU A 43 2.23 14.60 9.57
CA GLU A 43 3.02 14.37 10.77
C GLU A 43 4.31 13.62 10.48
N PHE A 44 4.20 12.60 9.62
CA PHE A 44 5.28 11.65 9.33
C PHE A 44 5.81 11.78 7.91
N THR A 45 7.04 11.33 7.69
CA THR A 45 7.62 11.15 6.36
C THR A 45 6.99 9.94 5.66
N LEU A 46 7.19 9.83 4.34
CA LEU A 46 6.66 8.73 3.54
C LEU A 46 7.01 7.34 4.12
N THR A 47 8.27 7.12 4.47
CA THR A 47 8.73 5.82 4.98
C THR A 47 8.23 5.55 6.41
N GLU A 48 8.15 6.58 7.25
CA GLU A 48 7.57 6.47 8.59
C GLU A 48 6.08 6.15 8.50
N GLU A 49 5.34 6.80 7.61
CA GLU A 49 3.91 6.55 7.44
C GLU A 49 3.62 5.17 6.83
N LEU A 50 4.43 4.71 5.87
CA LEU A 50 4.35 3.33 5.37
C LEU A 50 4.51 2.30 6.51
N GLU A 51 5.42 2.56 7.44
CA GLU A 51 5.66 1.66 8.58
C GLU A 51 4.53 1.72 9.62
N ILE A 52 4.10 2.92 10.00
CA ILE A 52 3.15 3.11 11.09
C ILE A 52 1.71 2.78 10.67
N SER A 53 1.31 3.14 9.44
CA SER A 53 -0.08 3.02 8.98
C SER A 53 -0.59 1.58 8.97
N VAL A 54 0.24 0.62 8.56
CA VAL A 54 -0.17 -0.79 8.53
C VAL A 54 -0.43 -1.34 9.94
N HIS A 55 0.36 -0.92 10.93
CA HIS A 55 0.15 -1.35 12.31
C HIS A 55 -1.13 -0.75 12.90
N ARG A 56 -1.46 0.50 12.52
CA ARG A 56 -2.75 1.12 12.89
C ARG A 56 -3.92 0.34 12.30
N LEU A 57 -3.86 -0.02 11.01
CA LEU A 57 -4.91 -0.82 10.38
C LEU A 57 -5.04 -2.21 11.01
N VAL A 58 -3.93 -2.91 11.23
CA VAL A 58 -3.93 -4.24 11.87
C VAL A 58 -4.55 -4.19 13.26
N LYS A 59 -4.20 -3.18 14.06
CA LYS A 59 -4.81 -2.97 15.38
C LYS A 59 -6.32 -2.74 15.24
N PHE A 60 -6.73 -1.85 14.38
CA PHE A 60 -8.15 -1.55 14.11
C PHE A 60 -8.93 -2.79 13.69
N VAL A 61 -8.42 -3.56 12.71
CA VAL A 61 -9.10 -4.78 12.22
C VAL A 61 -9.26 -5.83 13.32
N ARG A 62 -8.29 -5.96 14.23
CA ARG A 62 -8.39 -6.90 15.37
C ARG A 62 -9.46 -6.52 16.39
N GLU A 63 -9.90 -5.29 16.41
CA GLU A 63 -10.98 -4.79 17.29
C GLU A 63 -12.37 -4.97 16.65
N ILE A 64 -12.45 -5.36 15.36
CA ILE A 64 -13.73 -5.61 14.65
C ILE A 64 -14.36 -6.92 15.18
N PRO A 65 -15.66 -6.91 15.52
CA PRO A 65 -16.37 -8.12 15.90
C PRO A 65 -16.33 -9.19 14.82
N MET A 66 -16.20 -10.47 15.23
CA MET A 66 -16.00 -11.60 14.32
C MET A 66 -17.13 -11.79 13.29
N ASP A 67 -18.36 -11.50 13.68
CA ASP A 67 -19.55 -11.60 12.82
C ASP A 67 -19.59 -10.56 11.69
N LYS A 68 -18.75 -9.51 11.77
CA LYS A 68 -18.68 -8.46 10.75
C LYS A 68 -17.78 -8.84 9.55
N PHE A 69 -16.88 -9.79 9.69
CA PHE A 69 -15.90 -10.07 8.62
C PHE A 69 -16.54 -10.62 7.34
N ASP A 70 -17.62 -11.35 7.43
CA ASP A 70 -18.34 -11.91 6.29
C ASP A 70 -19.61 -11.09 5.94
N TYR A 71 -19.86 -9.99 6.66
CA TYR A 71 -20.98 -9.08 6.42
C TYR A 71 -20.77 -8.25 5.14
N ARG A 72 -21.88 -8.03 4.42
CA ARG A 72 -21.96 -7.12 3.27
C ARG A 72 -23.03 -6.08 3.56
N TYR A 73 -22.69 -4.81 3.51
CA TYR A 73 -23.66 -3.73 3.82
C TYR A 73 -24.73 -3.52 2.74
N ALA A 74 -24.57 -4.09 1.54
CA ALA A 74 -25.56 -4.16 0.48
C ALA A 74 -25.24 -5.29 -0.50
N GLU A 75 -26.19 -5.65 -1.35
CA GLU A 75 -26.00 -6.64 -2.42
C GLU A 75 -24.86 -6.20 -3.37
N GLY A 76 -24.02 -7.14 -3.78
CA GLY A 76 -22.89 -6.89 -4.66
C GLY A 76 -21.72 -6.12 -4.01
N LYS A 77 -21.79 -5.82 -2.70
CA LYS A 77 -20.67 -5.18 -1.99
C LYS A 77 -19.70 -6.22 -1.42
N TRP A 78 -18.47 -5.81 -1.27
CA TRP A 78 -17.39 -6.63 -0.73
C TRP A 78 -17.57 -6.87 0.76
N THR A 79 -17.02 -7.98 1.26
CA THR A 79 -16.84 -8.19 2.70
C THR A 79 -15.59 -7.48 3.19
N ILE A 80 -15.40 -7.40 4.51
CA ILE A 80 -14.13 -6.90 5.08
C ILE A 80 -12.94 -7.74 4.61
N LYS A 81 -13.11 -9.07 4.49
CA LYS A 81 -12.05 -9.95 3.96
C LYS A 81 -11.72 -9.66 2.50
N ASP A 82 -12.72 -9.42 1.66
CA ASP A 82 -12.54 -9.03 0.28
C ASP A 82 -11.76 -7.72 0.18
N ILE A 83 -12.08 -6.72 1.00
CA ILE A 83 -11.38 -5.43 1.04
C ILE A 83 -9.94 -5.60 1.53
N LEU A 84 -9.68 -6.41 2.54
CA LEU A 84 -8.32 -6.68 3.00
C LEU A 84 -7.47 -7.35 1.91
N GLN A 85 -8.02 -8.31 1.18
CA GLN A 85 -7.34 -8.92 0.04
C GLN A 85 -7.10 -7.89 -1.08
N HIS A 86 -8.09 -7.06 -1.39
CA HIS A 86 -7.93 -5.98 -2.36
C HIS A 86 -6.80 -5.01 -1.98
N LEU A 87 -6.67 -4.64 -0.70
CA LEU A 87 -5.55 -3.82 -0.23
C LEU A 87 -4.20 -4.50 -0.46
N ILE A 88 -4.10 -5.80 -0.19
CA ILE A 88 -2.89 -6.60 -0.40
C ILE A 88 -2.49 -6.62 -1.89
N ASP A 89 -3.45 -6.89 -2.77
CA ASP A 89 -3.20 -7.00 -4.21
C ASP A 89 -2.88 -5.65 -4.83
N ALA A 90 -3.64 -4.61 -4.47
CA ALA A 90 -3.39 -3.24 -4.92
C ALA A 90 -2.00 -2.74 -4.48
N GLU A 91 -1.56 -3.04 -3.24
CA GLU A 91 -0.22 -2.66 -2.78
C GLU A 91 0.88 -3.35 -3.58
N ARG A 92 0.73 -4.61 -3.95
CA ARG A 92 1.67 -5.32 -4.84
C ARG A 92 1.77 -4.64 -6.20
N ILE A 93 0.63 -4.26 -6.79
CA ILE A 93 0.56 -3.59 -8.08
C ILE A 93 1.21 -2.19 -8.00
N PHE A 94 0.87 -1.40 -6.99
CA PHE A 94 1.46 -0.07 -6.80
C PHE A 94 2.97 -0.14 -6.55
N THR A 95 3.41 -1.11 -5.76
CA THR A 95 4.84 -1.34 -5.49
C THR A 95 5.60 -1.77 -6.74
N TYR A 96 5.01 -2.64 -7.57
CA TYR A 96 5.59 -3.00 -8.87
C TYR A 96 5.71 -1.79 -9.81
N ARG A 97 4.67 -0.94 -9.87
CA ARG A 97 4.71 0.30 -10.64
C ARG A 97 5.82 1.24 -10.12
N ALA A 98 5.93 1.40 -8.80
CA ALA A 98 6.97 2.21 -8.19
C ALA A 98 8.37 1.70 -8.55
N LEU A 99 8.61 0.39 -8.50
CA LEU A 99 9.87 -0.23 -8.92
C LEU A 99 10.19 0.09 -10.38
N ARG A 100 9.24 -0.09 -11.31
CA ARG A 100 9.42 0.16 -12.75
C ARG A 100 9.82 1.62 -13.00
N PHE A 101 9.07 2.55 -12.41
CA PHE A 101 9.32 3.97 -12.58
C PHE A 101 10.63 4.42 -11.92
N ALA A 102 10.95 3.91 -10.73
CA ALA A 102 12.21 4.17 -10.05
C ALA A 102 13.43 3.66 -10.86
N ARG A 103 13.28 2.60 -11.63
CA ARG A 103 14.34 2.10 -12.55
C ARG A 103 14.32 2.80 -13.91
N ASN A 104 13.58 3.92 -14.03
CA ASN A 104 13.46 4.74 -15.24
C ASN A 104 12.86 3.98 -16.45
N ASP A 105 12.05 2.96 -16.19
CA ASP A 105 11.32 2.24 -17.22
C ASP A 105 10.18 3.14 -17.74
N LYS A 106 10.15 3.34 -19.05
CA LYS A 106 9.19 4.22 -19.73
C LYS A 106 8.01 3.46 -20.34
N THR A 107 7.96 2.14 -20.15
CA THR A 107 6.82 1.33 -20.62
C THR A 107 5.55 1.74 -19.90
N GLU A 108 4.50 2.04 -20.64
CA GLU A 108 3.17 2.25 -20.08
C GLU A 108 2.64 0.95 -19.48
N LEU A 109 2.19 1.02 -18.24
CA LEU A 109 1.70 -0.14 -17.51
C LEU A 109 0.18 -0.22 -17.59
N PRO A 110 -0.39 -1.42 -17.84
CA PRO A 110 -1.83 -1.59 -17.91
C PRO A 110 -2.52 -1.32 -16.57
N GLY A 111 -3.84 -1.07 -16.65
CA GLY A 111 -4.73 -1.14 -15.52
C GLY A 111 -5.08 -2.58 -15.15
N PHE A 112 -5.90 -2.72 -14.13
CA PHE A 112 -6.55 -3.97 -13.74
C PHE A 112 -7.96 -3.65 -13.26
N GLU A 113 -8.85 -4.64 -13.27
CA GLU A 113 -10.23 -4.50 -12.77
C GLU A 113 -10.32 -5.11 -11.37
N GLU A 114 -10.57 -4.27 -10.38
CA GLU A 114 -10.54 -4.68 -8.98
C GLU A 114 -11.62 -5.71 -8.63
N ASN A 115 -12.80 -5.63 -9.26
CA ASN A 115 -13.89 -6.57 -9.01
C ASN A 115 -13.53 -7.97 -9.48
N ASP A 116 -12.94 -8.10 -10.68
CA ASP A 116 -12.48 -9.39 -11.21
C ASP A 116 -11.44 -10.04 -10.27
N TYR A 117 -10.54 -9.21 -9.69
CA TYR A 117 -9.53 -9.70 -8.75
C TYR A 117 -10.17 -10.20 -7.45
N VAL A 118 -11.13 -9.46 -6.91
CA VAL A 118 -11.81 -9.84 -5.67
C VAL A 118 -12.58 -11.15 -5.84
N ASP A 119 -13.27 -11.33 -6.97
CA ASP A 119 -14.02 -12.55 -7.26
C ASP A 119 -13.10 -13.78 -7.34
N GLU A 120 -11.93 -13.66 -7.95
CA GLU A 120 -10.97 -14.75 -8.11
C GLU A 120 -10.12 -15.00 -6.85
N ALA A 121 -9.92 -14.01 -6.01
CA ALA A 121 -9.05 -14.10 -4.84
C ALA A 121 -9.59 -15.01 -3.73
N ARG A 122 -10.92 -15.25 -3.69
CA ARG A 122 -11.58 -16.13 -2.71
C ARG A 122 -11.25 -15.79 -1.25
N ALA A 123 -11.15 -14.52 -0.93
CA ALA A 123 -10.71 -14.04 0.38
C ALA A 123 -11.58 -14.55 1.54
N ASN A 124 -12.88 -14.80 1.27
CA ASN A 124 -13.80 -15.30 2.28
C ASN A 124 -13.49 -16.74 2.75
N SER A 125 -12.69 -17.51 2.02
CA SER A 125 -12.18 -18.82 2.45
C SER A 125 -10.97 -18.74 3.37
N ARG A 126 -10.41 -17.55 3.56
CA ARG A 126 -9.20 -17.30 4.37
C ARG A 126 -9.55 -16.85 5.78
N SER A 127 -8.65 -17.11 6.72
CA SER A 127 -8.76 -16.52 8.05
C SER A 127 -8.33 -15.05 8.05
N ILE A 128 -8.89 -14.26 8.97
CA ILE A 128 -8.44 -12.87 9.18
C ILE A 128 -6.96 -12.83 9.54
N GLN A 129 -6.49 -13.77 10.35
CA GLN A 129 -5.08 -13.81 10.74
C GLN A 129 -4.15 -14.02 9.53
N ASP A 130 -4.53 -14.85 8.56
CA ASP A 130 -3.75 -15.06 7.33
C ASP A 130 -3.70 -13.77 6.49
N LEU A 131 -4.84 -13.10 6.31
CA LEU A 131 -4.92 -11.83 5.58
C LEU A 131 -4.06 -10.74 6.25
N LEU A 132 -4.16 -10.59 7.57
CA LEU A 132 -3.35 -9.61 8.30
C LEU A 132 -1.85 -9.94 8.26
N THR A 133 -1.49 -11.21 8.31
CA THR A 133 -0.09 -11.65 8.20
C THR A 133 0.47 -11.32 6.82
N GLU A 134 -0.29 -11.61 5.75
CA GLU A 134 0.11 -11.31 4.38
C GLU A 134 0.22 -9.79 4.14
N LEU A 135 -0.73 -9.01 4.64
CA LEU A 135 -0.69 -7.54 4.56
C LEU A 135 0.59 -6.97 5.19
N LEU A 136 0.98 -7.47 6.38
CA LEU A 136 2.22 -7.05 7.05
C LEU A 136 3.46 -7.43 6.24
N VAL A 137 3.51 -8.63 5.66
CA VAL A 137 4.64 -9.08 4.85
C VAL A 137 4.77 -8.25 3.57
N VAL A 138 3.67 -7.98 2.89
CA VAL A 138 3.65 -7.14 1.68
C VAL A 138 4.10 -5.73 2.01
N ARG A 139 3.57 -5.10 3.07
CA ARG A 139 4.00 -3.78 3.52
C ARG A 139 5.48 -3.75 3.90
N GLN A 140 5.99 -4.78 4.55
CA GLN A 140 7.43 -4.86 4.87
C GLN A 140 8.29 -4.90 3.61
N ALA A 141 7.87 -5.64 2.58
CA ALA A 141 8.55 -5.67 1.29
C ALA A 141 8.47 -4.30 0.58
N THR A 142 7.31 -3.65 0.58
CA THR A 142 7.11 -2.29 0.07
C THR A 142 8.03 -1.30 0.76
N LEU A 143 8.04 -1.28 2.10
CA LEU A 143 8.88 -0.40 2.90
C LEU A 143 10.37 -0.62 2.61
N THR A 144 10.80 -1.88 2.52
CA THR A 144 12.18 -2.24 2.20
C THR A 144 12.57 -1.70 0.82
N LEU A 145 11.70 -1.81 -0.18
CA LEU A 145 11.93 -1.26 -1.52
C LEU A 145 12.04 0.28 -1.46
N PHE A 146 11.06 0.96 -0.85
CA PHE A 146 11.05 2.42 -0.79
C PHE A 146 12.27 2.98 -0.06
N LYS A 147 12.79 2.30 0.97
CA LYS A 147 14.04 2.67 1.65
C LYS A 147 15.28 2.60 0.76
N THR A 148 15.22 1.92 -0.39
CA THR A 148 16.34 1.87 -1.35
C THR A 148 16.34 3.03 -2.34
N PHE A 149 15.26 3.79 -2.46
CA PHE A 149 15.15 4.87 -3.43
C PHE A 149 15.81 6.14 -2.91
N ASN A 150 16.54 6.81 -3.80
CA ASN A 150 17.03 8.16 -3.57
C ASN A 150 16.00 9.22 -4.01
N GLU A 151 16.29 10.50 -3.76
CA GLU A 151 15.38 11.60 -4.09
C GLU A 151 15.06 11.69 -5.59
N GLU A 152 16.06 11.48 -6.46
CA GLU A 152 15.87 11.49 -7.92
C GLU A 152 14.89 10.38 -8.34
N GLU A 153 15.09 9.16 -7.83
CA GLU A 153 14.24 8.01 -8.12
C GLU A 153 12.80 8.23 -7.65
N LEU A 154 12.61 8.86 -6.49
CA LEU A 154 11.29 9.18 -5.95
C LEU A 154 10.51 10.20 -6.81
N LEU A 155 11.21 11.07 -7.52
CA LEU A 155 10.61 12.06 -8.42
C LEU A 155 10.32 11.51 -9.82
N ARG A 156 10.85 10.35 -10.18
CA ARG A 156 10.61 9.75 -11.49
C ARG A 156 9.13 9.45 -11.70
N LYS A 157 8.67 9.71 -12.92
CA LYS A 157 7.28 9.52 -13.33
C LYS A 157 7.18 8.44 -14.41
N GLY A 158 6.04 7.74 -14.39
CA GLY A 158 5.62 6.83 -15.44
C GLY A 158 4.12 6.93 -15.65
N ILE A 159 3.60 6.13 -16.59
CA ILE A 159 2.18 6.04 -16.90
C ILE A 159 1.67 4.65 -16.50
N ALA A 160 0.60 4.60 -15.73
CA ALA A 160 -0.11 3.37 -15.39
C ALA A 160 -1.62 3.63 -15.42
N SER A 161 -2.37 2.69 -15.98
CA SER A 161 -3.83 2.86 -16.19
C SER A 161 -4.16 4.16 -16.94
N ASN A 162 -3.36 4.53 -17.94
CA ASN A 162 -3.45 5.76 -18.71
C ASN A 162 -3.32 7.05 -17.89
N LYS A 163 -2.72 7.01 -16.70
CA LYS A 163 -2.56 8.15 -15.80
C LYS A 163 -1.10 8.32 -15.39
N PRO A 164 -0.60 9.57 -15.36
CA PRO A 164 0.76 9.83 -14.87
C PRO A 164 0.84 9.64 -13.36
N MET A 165 1.98 9.13 -12.89
CA MET A 165 2.24 8.96 -11.48
C MET A 165 3.73 9.00 -11.16
N SER A 166 4.13 9.70 -10.09
CA SER A 166 5.51 9.64 -9.59
C SER A 166 5.68 8.47 -8.62
N VAL A 167 6.92 8.04 -8.42
CA VAL A 167 7.25 6.98 -7.45
C VAL A 167 6.77 7.36 -6.04
N ARG A 168 7.05 8.59 -5.60
CA ARG A 168 6.61 9.05 -4.28
C ARG A 168 5.08 9.18 -4.17
N ALA A 169 4.40 9.58 -5.24
CA ALA A 169 2.94 9.62 -5.27
C ALA A 169 2.33 8.22 -5.13
N LEU A 170 2.94 7.18 -5.73
CA LEU A 170 2.56 5.78 -5.52
C LEU A 170 2.68 5.37 -4.05
N GLY A 171 3.77 5.76 -3.37
CA GLY A 171 3.93 5.48 -1.95
C GLY A 171 2.85 6.14 -1.08
N PHE A 172 2.53 7.40 -1.30
CA PHE A 172 1.43 8.08 -0.60
C PHE A 172 0.06 7.52 -0.99
N THR A 173 -0.10 7.04 -2.23
CA THR A 173 -1.35 6.36 -2.67
C THR A 173 -1.57 5.05 -1.92
N ILE A 174 -0.54 4.24 -1.71
CA ILE A 174 -0.62 2.99 -0.92
C ILE A 174 -1.18 3.30 0.48
N ILE A 175 -0.64 4.29 1.15
CA ILE A 175 -1.09 4.70 2.50
C ILE A 175 -2.52 5.24 2.45
N GLY A 176 -2.79 6.14 1.52
CA GLY A 176 -4.09 6.79 1.41
C GLY A 176 -5.21 5.83 0.99
N HIS A 177 -4.91 4.86 0.15
CA HIS A 177 -5.83 3.80 -0.24
C HIS A 177 -6.22 2.93 0.97
N GLN A 178 -5.26 2.56 1.80
CA GLN A 178 -5.50 1.88 3.07
C GLN A 178 -6.40 2.73 4.00
N ASN A 179 -6.10 4.02 4.17
CA ASN A 179 -6.89 4.92 5.02
C ASN A 179 -8.32 5.08 4.50
N HIS A 180 -8.49 5.15 3.18
CA HIS A 180 -9.82 5.18 2.56
C HIS A 180 -10.65 3.96 2.94
N HIS A 181 -10.10 2.76 2.79
CA HIS A 181 -10.80 1.53 3.12
C HIS A 181 -11.02 1.33 4.61
N GLN A 182 -10.13 1.79 5.48
CA GLN A 182 -10.40 1.82 6.91
C GLN A 182 -11.62 2.71 7.24
N ARG A 183 -11.73 3.88 6.62
CA ARG A 183 -12.92 4.73 6.76
C ARG A 183 -14.19 4.03 6.26
N VAL A 184 -14.11 3.29 5.15
CA VAL A 184 -15.22 2.49 4.65
C VAL A 184 -15.64 1.44 5.69
N PHE A 185 -14.71 0.81 6.40
CA PHE A 185 -15.05 -0.10 7.49
C PHE A 185 -15.82 0.62 8.60
N GLU A 186 -15.34 1.78 9.04
CA GLU A 186 -15.98 2.57 10.10
C GLU A 186 -17.38 3.04 9.72
N GLU A 187 -17.58 3.48 8.48
CA GLU A 187 -18.84 4.10 8.03
C GLU A 187 -19.90 3.09 7.57
N ARG A 188 -19.50 1.88 7.12
CA ARG A 188 -20.41 0.96 6.43
C ARG A 188 -20.55 -0.41 7.10
N TYR A 189 -19.58 -0.82 7.92
CA TYR A 189 -19.56 -2.15 8.51
C TYR A 189 -19.74 -2.14 10.04
N LEU A 190 -19.41 -1.03 10.68
CA LEU A 190 -19.49 -0.86 12.14
C LEU A 190 -20.59 0.13 12.52
#